data_81a15d9a588c390afce6a355b9f773e9
#
_entry.id   81a15d9a588c390afce6a355b9f773e9
#
_cell.length_a   1.000
_cell.length_b   1.000
_cell.length_c   1.000
_cell.angle_alpha   90.00
_cell.angle_beta   90.00
_cell.angle_gamma   90.00
#
_symmetry.space_group_name_H-M   'P 1'
#
loop_
_entity.id
_entity.type
_entity.pdbx_description
1 polymer ?
#
loop_
_entity_poly.entity_id
_entity_poly.type
_entity_poly.pdbx_seq_one_letter_code
_entity_poly.pdbx_strand_id
1 'polypeptide(L)'
;MNFREELKSKTAAVEKIVESYLPEESGTQHEIMEAMNYSVTAGGKRLRPLLMQETYRMFGGEGREVEPFMAAMEMIHTYSLVHDDLPAMDNDEYRRGKLTTHAKFGHAMGVLAGDALLNYAFETAAEAFDKSTDLRRTAKALQILSRKAGIYGMIGGQVVDVQSSGHAIDQDRLDFIYELKTGALLEAAMMV
;
A
#
# COMPACT_ATOMS: atom_id res chain seq x y z
N MET A 1 17.26 -19.62 15.30
CA MET A 1 15.92 -19.06 14.99
C MET A 1 15.39 -19.82 13.79
N ASN A 2 14.15 -20.32 13.82
CA ASN A 2 13.58 -20.96 12.65
C ASN A 2 12.97 -19.90 11.72
N PHE A 3 12.69 -20.26 10.46
CA PHE A 3 12.15 -19.34 9.45
C PHE A 3 10.89 -18.58 9.91
N ARG A 4 9.98 -19.25 10.62
CA ARG A 4 8.73 -18.62 11.11
C ARG A 4 9.01 -17.56 12.18
N GLU A 5 9.92 -17.80 13.07
CA GLU A 5 10.32 -16.85 14.12
C GLU A 5 11.01 -15.63 13.50
N GLU A 6 11.89 -15.87 12.54
CA GLU A 6 12.58 -14.80 11.82
C GLU A 6 11.59 -13.94 11.03
N LEU A 7 10.69 -14.56 10.26
CA LEU A 7 9.65 -13.86 9.51
C LEU A 7 8.76 -13.02 10.44
N LYS A 8 8.33 -13.58 11.57
CA LYS A 8 7.53 -12.85 12.56
C LYS A 8 8.28 -11.65 13.13
N SER A 9 9.55 -11.80 13.46
CA SER A 9 10.38 -10.72 13.97
C SER A 9 10.57 -9.59 12.93
N LYS A 10 10.87 -9.96 11.68
CA LYS A 10 11.02 -9.00 10.57
C LYS A 10 9.70 -8.28 10.28
N THR A 11 8.59 -9.00 10.24
CA THR A 11 7.25 -8.39 10.04
C THR A 11 6.94 -7.38 11.14
N ALA A 12 7.20 -7.70 12.41
CA ALA A 12 6.98 -6.77 13.51
C ALA A 12 7.88 -5.52 13.45
N ALA A 13 9.11 -5.67 12.96
CA ALA A 13 10.01 -4.53 12.74
C ALA A 13 9.50 -3.62 11.60
N VAL A 14 9.09 -4.22 10.49
CA VAL A 14 8.50 -3.50 9.35
C VAL A 14 7.20 -2.78 9.75
N GLU A 15 6.35 -3.42 10.55
CA GLU A 15 5.11 -2.82 11.05
C GLU A 15 5.38 -1.54 11.83
N LYS A 16 6.36 -1.55 12.74
CA LYS A 16 6.77 -0.35 13.47
C LYS A 16 7.30 0.76 12.55
N ILE A 17 8.02 0.40 11.48
CA ILE A 17 8.46 1.39 10.49
C ILE A 17 7.23 2.01 9.81
N VAL A 18 6.31 1.21 9.30
CA VAL A 18 5.08 1.71 8.65
C VAL A 18 4.29 2.61 9.59
N GLU A 19 4.08 2.18 10.84
CA GLU A 19 3.34 2.95 11.85
C GLU A 19 4.01 4.28 12.20
N SER A 20 5.35 4.36 12.17
CA SER A 20 6.09 5.60 12.47
C SER A 20 5.91 6.71 11.43
N TYR A 21 5.37 6.39 10.26
CA TYR A 21 5.05 7.34 9.19
C TYR A 21 3.56 7.68 9.12
N LEU A 22 2.74 7.14 10.02
CA LEU A 22 1.31 7.50 10.07
C LEU A 22 1.12 8.91 10.64
N PRO A 23 0.11 9.66 10.17
CA PRO A 23 -0.14 11.01 10.65
C PRO A 23 -0.63 10.99 12.10
N GLU A 24 -0.26 12.05 12.85
CA GLU A 24 -0.81 12.29 14.19
C GLU A 24 -2.28 12.72 14.07
N GLU A 25 -3.16 12.09 14.88
CA GLU A 25 -4.59 12.36 14.88
C GLU A 25 -4.91 13.67 15.61
N SER A 26 -4.71 14.79 14.92
CA SER A 26 -4.82 16.12 15.52
C SER A 26 -5.54 17.12 14.60
N GLY A 27 -5.95 18.26 15.13
CA GLY A 27 -6.62 19.32 14.40
C GLY A 27 -8.09 19.03 14.05
N THR A 28 -8.69 19.94 13.29
CA THR A 28 -10.11 19.86 12.89
C THR A 28 -10.41 18.65 11.99
N GLN A 29 -9.40 18.22 11.23
CA GLN A 29 -9.47 17.10 10.32
C GLN A 29 -9.04 15.76 10.94
N HIS A 30 -8.94 15.65 12.27
CA HIS A 30 -8.44 14.45 12.97
C HIS A 30 -9.16 13.16 12.56
N GLU A 31 -10.45 13.23 12.25
CA GLU A 31 -11.26 12.04 11.88
C GLU A 31 -10.75 11.35 10.60
N ILE A 32 -10.23 12.13 9.61
CA ILE A 32 -9.63 11.51 8.42
C ILE A 32 -8.33 10.77 8.77
N MET A 33 -7.52 11.34 9.67
CA MET A 33 -6.28 10.70 10.13
C MET A 33 -6.58 9.44 10.95
N GLU A 34 -7.63 9.47 11.80
CA GLU A 34 -8.12 8.27 12.51
C GLU A 34 -8.55 7.18 11.51
N ALA A 35 -9.29 7.54 10.45
CA ALA A 35 -9.75 6.59 9.44
C ALA A 35 -8.58 6.00 8.64
N MET A 36 -7.56 6.81 8.29
CA MET A 36 -6.33 6.35 7.63
C MET A 36 -5.56 5.37 8.55
N ASN A 37 -5.29 5.78 9.78
CA ASN A 37 -4.54 4.99 10.77
C ASN A 37 -5.26 3.67 11.09
N TYR A 38 -6.58 3.73 11.28
CA TYR A 38 -7.42 2.55 11.47
C TYR A 38 -7.26 1.56 10.30
N SER A 39 -7.29 2.05 9.07
CA SER A 39 -7.20 1.22 7.87
C SER A 39 -5.83 0.54 7.75
N VAL A 40 -4.75 1.29 7.98
CA VAL A 40 -3.38 0.75 7.92
C VAL A 40 -3.13 -0.24 9.06
N THR A 41 -3.60 0.07 10.29
CA THR A 41 -3.40 -0.79 11.47
C THR A 41 -4.44 -1.91 11.63
N ALA A 42 -5.32 -2.11 10.65
CA ALA A 42 -6.27 -3.22 10.62
C ALA A 42 -5.61 -4.62 10.51
N GLY A 43 -4.28 -4.67 10.48
CA GLY A 43 -3.49 -5.88 10.38
C GLY A 43 -3.11 -6.20 8.93
N GLY A 44 -2.36 -7.28 8.76
CA GLY A 44 -1.86 -7.73 7.47
C GLY A 44 -0.54 -8.47 7.60
N LYS A 45 -0.08 -9.05 6.47
CA LYS A 45 1.19 -9.79 6.42
C LYS A 45 2.41 -8.89 6.20
N ARG A 46 2.20 -7.61 5.88
CA ARG A 46 3.25 -6.63 5.56
C ARG A 46 4.27 -7.16 4.52
N LEU A 47 3.78 -7.98 3.58
CA LEU A 47 4.67 -8.68 2.65
C LEU A 47 5.40 -7.71 1.71
N ARG A 48 4.71 -6.67 1.20
CA ARG A 48 5.28 -5.71 0.27
C ARG A 48 6.41 -4.89 0.88
N PRO A 49 6.22 -4.20 2.02
CA PRO A 49 7.32 -3.48 2.66
C PRO A 49 8.43 -4.41 3.17
N LEU A 50 8.11 -5.66 3.55
CA LEU A 50 9.11 -6.65 3.91
C LEU A 50 9.99 -7.04 2.70
N LEU A 51 9.38 -7.33 1.56
CA LEU A 51 10.12 -7.62 0.32
C LEU A 51 11.01 -6.45 -0.07
N MET A 52 10.50 -5.22 0.03
CA MET A 52 11.28 -4.01 -0.26
C MET A 52 12.51 -3.91 0.64
N GLN A 53 12.34 -4.09 1.95
CA GLN A 53 13.45 -4.04 2.90
C GLN A 53 14.51 -5.12 2.63
N GLU A 54 14.07 -6.36 2.38
CA GLU A 54 15.00 -7.48 2.13
C GLU A 54 15.71 -7.32 0.78
N THR A 55 15.02 -6.83 -0.24
CA THR A 55 15.65 -6.53 -1.54
C THR A 55 16.66 -5.39 -1.41
N TYR A 56 16.31 -4.30 -0.72
CA TYR A 56 17.22 -3.20 -0.45
C TYR A 56 18.51 -3.68 0.23
N ARG A 57 18.39 -4.51 1.26
CA ARG A 57 19.55 -5.11 1.97
C ARG A 57 20.35 -6.06 1.09
N MET A 58 19.68 -6.85 0.27
CA MET A 58 20.33 -7.80 -0.66
C MET A 58 21.24 -7.08 -1.65
N PHE A 59 20.90 -5.85 -2.04
CA PHE A 59 21.70 -5.00 -2.91
C PHE A 59 22.67 -4.05 -2.15
N GLY A 60 22.91 -4.32 -0.87
CA GLY A 60 23.90 -3.59 -0.06
C GLY A 60 23.38 -2.27 0.52
N GLY A 61 22.07 -2.06 0.55
CA GLY A 61 21.48 -0.91 1.22
C GLY A 61 21.53 -1.04 2.74
N GLU A 62 22.03 0.00 3.42
CA GLU A 62 22.18 0.04 4.88
C GLU A 62 21.51 1.26 5.52
N GLY A 63 21.07 2.24 4.71
CA GLY A 63 20.44 3.48 5.17
C GLY A 63 18.97 3.34 5.51
N ARG A 64 18.35 4.48 5.78
CA ARG A 64 16.93 4.58 6.13
C ARG A 64 16.07 5.18 5.01
N GLU A 65 16.66 5.49 3.87
CA GLU A 65 15.98 6.05 2.71
C GLU A 65 14.92 5.13 2.09
N VAL A 66 14.96 3.84 2.39
CA VAL A 66 13.95 2.86 1.97
C VAL A 66 12.68 2.93 2.85
N GLU A 67 12.79 3.38 4.10
CA GLU A 67 11.67 3.38 5.06
C GLU A 67 10.45 4.20 4.59
N PRO A 68 10.60 5.44 4.06
CA PRO A 68 9.48 6.18 3.49
C PRO A 68 8.77 5.44 2.36
N PHE A 69 9.53 4.75 1.50
CA PHE A 69 8.96 3.94 0.43
C PHE A 69 8.24 2.70 0.95
N MET A 70 8.73 2.08 2.03
CA MET A 70 8.05 0.95 2.68
C MET A 70 6.68 1.37 3.23
N ALA A 71 6.62 2.52 3.91
CA ALA A 71 5.39 3.08 4.43
C ALA A 71 4.42 3.48 3.30
N ALA A 72 4.92 4.19 2.30
CA ALA A 72 4.15 4.59 1.12
C ALA A 72 3.56 3.38 0.39
N MET A 73 4.33 2.31 0.21
CA MET A 73 3.87 1.06 -0.42
C MET A 73 2.70 0.44 0.34
N GLU A 74 2.76 0.40 1.67
CA GLU A 74 1.68 -0.17 2.48
C GLU A 74 0.45 0.76 2.49
N MET A 75 0.63 2.09 2.47
CA MET A 75 -0.47 3.04 2.31
C MET A 75 -1.15 2.89 0.94
N ILE A 76 -0.38 2.75 -0.14
CA ILE A 76 -0.90 2.48 -1.49
C ILE A 76 -1.67 1.17 -1.52
N HIS A 77 -1.16 0.12 -0.92
CA HIS A 77 -1.90 -1.13 -0.81
C HIS A 77 -3.17 -0.98 0.03
N THR A 78 -3.11 -0.23 1.12
CA THR A 78 -4.25 -0.05 2.03
C THR A 78 -5.36 0.77 1.37
N TYR A 79 -5.04 1.87 0.66
CA TYR A 79 -6.07 2.64 -0.01
C TYR A 79 -6.85 1.81 -1.02
N SER A 80 -6.17 0.92 -1.75
CA SER A 80 -6.85 0.06 -2.72
C SER A 80 -7.86 -0.86 -2.05
N LEU A 81 -7.53 -1.38 -0.86
CA LEU A 81 -8.46 -2.18 -0.07
C LEU A 81 -9.63 -1.36 0.48
N VAL A 82 -9.36 -0.12 0.95
CA VAL A 82 -10.40 0.80 1.44
C VAL A 82 -11.40 1.13 0.33
N HIS A 83 -10.93 1.36 -0.89
CA HIS A 83 -11.81 1.62 -2.03
C HIS A 83 -12.50 0.37 -2.55
N ASP A 84 -11.83 -0.78 -2.57
CA ASP A 84 -12.46 -2.05 -2.96
C ASP A 84 -13.63 -2.41 -2.04
N ASP A 85 -13.52 -2.11 -0.73
CA ASP A 85 -14.59 -2.39 0.24
C ASP A 85 -15.83 -1.50 0.09
N LEU A 86 -15.75 -0.38 -0.63
CA LEU A 86 -16.87 0.58 -0.76
C LEU A 86 -18.14 -0.07 -1.34
N PRO A 87 -19.35 0.46 -0.99
CA PRO A 87 -20.61 -0.04 -1.56
C PRO A 87 -20.71 0.04 -3.08
N ALA A 88 -19.93 0.91 -3.73
CA ALA A 88 -19.87 1.00 -5.19
C ALA A 88 -18.94 -0.03 -5.83
N MET A 89 -18.21 -0.79 -5.02
CA MET A 89 -17.25 -1.83 -5.42
C MET A 89 -17.70 -3.19 -4.87
N ASP A 90 -16.93 -3.82 -3.97
CA ASP A 90 -17.26 -5.15 -3.43
C ASP A 90 -18.35 -5.12 -2.34
N ASN A 91 -18.59 -3.94 -1.74
CA ASN A 91 -19.57 -3.72 -0.66
C ASN A 91 -19.33 -4.61 0.56
N ASP A 92 -18.08 -4.74 0.98
CA ASP A 92 -17.67 -5.54 2.13
C ASP A 92 -17.82 -4.77 3.44
N GLU A 93 -18.59 -5.29 4.40
CA GLU A 93 -18.71 -4.69 5.75
C GLU A 93 -17.54 -5.07 6.68
N TYR A 94 -16.85 -6.18 6.40
CA TYR A 94 -15.78 -6.71 7.25
C TYR A 94 -14.55 -7.10 6.44
N ARG A 95 -13.38 -6.73 6.95
CA ARG A 95 -12.08 -7.15 6.44
C ARG A 95 -11.16 -7.56 7.59
N ARG A 96 -10.55 -8.75 7.50
CA ARG A 96 -9.66 -9.28 8.55
C ARG A 96 -10.30 -9.32 9.95
N GLY A 97 -11.61 -9.52 10.02
CA GLY A 97 -12.38 -9.57 11.27
C GLY A 97 -12.69 -8.23 11.93
N LYS A 98 -12.39 -7.10 11.26
CA LYS A 98 -12.77 -5.75 11.67
C LYS A 98 -13.75 -5.15 10.67
N LEU A 99 -14.53 -4.16 11.10
CA LEU A 99 -15.35 -3.36 10.18
C LEU A 99 -14.44 -2.70 9.13
N THR A 100 -14.92 -2.61 7.89
CA THR A 100 -14.27 -1.83 6.86
C THR A 100 -14.34 -0.35 7.15
N THR A 101 -13.52 0.46 6.51
CA THR A 101 -13.45 1.89 6.78
C THR A 101 -14.79 2.58 6.55
N HIS A 102 -15.49 2.26 5.44
CA HIS A 102 -16.81 2.83 5.17
C HIS A 102 -17.90 2.35 6.14
N ALA A 103 -17.79 1.13 6.63
CA ALA A 103 -18.75 0.58 7.61
C ALA A 103 -18.57 1.21 9.00
N LYS A 104 -17.32 1.60 9.37
CA LYS A 104 -17.03 2.24 10.65
C LYS A 104 -17.24 3.75 10.62
N PHE A 105 -16.78 4.44 9.58
CA PHE A 105 -16.73 5.91 9.52
C PHE A 105 -17.74 6.53 8.53
N GLY A 106 -18.51 5.71 7.82
CA GLY A 106 -19.46 6.14 6.79
C GLY A 106 -18.86 6.20 5.38
N HIS A 107 -19.72 6.19 4.37
CA HIS A 107 -19.32 6.04 2.96
C HIS A 107 -18.43 7.18 2.46
N ALA A 108 -18.82 8.44 2.77
CA ALA A 108 -18.01 9.61 2.37
C ALA A 108 -16.61 9.57 2.98
N MET A 109 -16.51 9.18 4.25
CA MET A 109 -15.21 9.04 4.91
C MET A 109 -14.40 7.88 4.33
N GLY A 110 -15.05 6.80 3.92
CA GLY A 110 -14.37 5.70 3.21
C GLY A 110 -13.72 6.15 1.89
N VAL A 111 -14.41 6.97 1.10
CA VAL A 111 -13.83 7.57 -0.13
C VAL A 111 -12.65 8.48 0.23
N LEU A 112 -12.86 9.43 1.14
CA LEU A 112 -11.83 10.40 1.51
C LEU A 112 -10.61 9.74 2.16
N ALA A 113 -10.79 8.68 2.95
CA ALA A 113 -9.69 7.95 3.58
C ALA A 113 -8.80 7.24 2.53
N GLY A 114 -9.41 6.67 1.49
CA GLY A 114 -8.66 6.11 0.37
C GLY A 114 -7.87 7.17 -0.39
N ASP A 115 -8.50 8.30 -0.74
CA ASP A 115 -7.85 9.42 -1.41
C ASP A 115 -6.70 9.99 -0.56
N ALA A 116 -6.94 10.18 0.74
CA ALA A 116 -5.95 10.70 1.68
C ALA A 116 -4.76 9.74 1.82
N LEU A 117 -5.00 8.42 1.93
CA LEU A 117 -3.93 7.41 1.97
C LEU A 117 -3.09 7.42 0.70
N LEU A 118 -3.73 7.52 -0.48
CA LEU A 118 -3.02 7.56 -1.75
C LEU A 118 -2.15 8.82 -1.86
N ASN A 119 -2.69 9.99 -1.54
CA ASN A 119 -1.93 11.23 -1.58
C ASN A 119 -0.81 11.23 -0.54
N TYR A 120 -1.12 10.87 0.70
CA TYR A 120 -0.15 10.84 1.80
C TYR A 120 0.97 9.82 1.57
N ALA A 121 0.72 8.74 0.84
CA ALA A 121 1.76 7.82 0.41
C ALA A 121 2.84 8.52 -0.44
N PHE A 122 2.46 9.41 -1.35
CA PHE A 122 3.42 10.16 -2.15
C PHE A 122 4.12 11.27 -1.36
N GLU A 123 3.43 11.92 -0.42
CA GLU A 123 4.06 12.84 0.54
C GLU A 123 5.13 12.11 1.36
N THR A 124 4.78 10.95 1.93
CA THR A 124 5.71 10.11 2.69
C THR A 124 6.89 9.63 1.84
N ALA A 125 6.63 9.12 0.62
CA ALA A 125 7.71 8.69 -0.27
C ALA A 125 8.68 9.82 -0.62
N ALA A 126 8.21 11.07 -0.70
CA ALA A 126 9.03 12.24 -0.97
C ALA A 126 10.02 12.54 0.18
N GLU A 127 9.74 12.14 1.42
CA GLU A 127 10.69 12.28 2.54
C GLU A 127 12.00 11.51 2.31
N ALA A 128 12.01 10.52 1.40
CA ALA A 128 13.23 9.81 1.04
C ALA A 128 14.29 10.73 0.42
N PHE A 129 13.89 11.85 -0.20
CA PHE A 129 14.84 12.83 -0.74
C PHE A 129 15.68 13.50 0.34
N ASP A 130 15.13 13.69 1.53
CA ASP A 130 15.85 14.28 2.68
C ASP A 130 16.79 13.27 3.36
N LYS A 131 16.57 11.98 3.13
CA LYS A 131 17.32 10.88 3.76
C LYS A 131 18.39 10.27 2.84
N SER A 132 18.24 10.48 1.52
CA SER A 132 19.08 9.84 0.50
C SER A 132 20.28 10.69 0.10
N THR A 133 21.41 10.03 -0.11
CA THR A 133 22.60 10.62 -0.72
C THR A 133 22.62 10.50 -2.25
N ASP A 134 21.73 9.68 -2.84
CA ASP A 134 21.57 9.49 -4.29
C ASP A 134 20.16 9.89 -4.74
N LEU A 135 19.98 11.19 -4.98
CA LEU A 135 18.71 11.77 -5.42
C LEU A 135 18.22 11.21 -6.75
N ARG A 136 19.11 10.79 -7.64
CA ARG A 136 18.73 10.19 -8.92
C ARG A 136 18.10 8.82 -8.73
N ARG A 137 18.65 8.03 -7.83
CA ARG A 137 18.12 6.71 -7.43
C ARG A 137 16.76 6.87 -6.75
N THR A 138 16.65 7.82 -5.82
CA THR A 138 15.40 8.15 -5.13
C THR A 138 14.30 8.59 -6.10
N ALA A 139 14.64 9.47 -7.07
CA ALA A 139 13.69 9.88 -8.11
C ALA A 139 13.22 8.70 -8.97
N LYS A 140 14.12 7.77 -9.30
CA LYS A 140 13.78 6.55 -10.04
C LYS A 140 12.88 5.63 -9.24
N ALA A 141 13.13 5.45 -7.96
CA ALA A 141 12.29 4.69 -7.04
C ALA A 141 10.87 5.26 -6.98
N LEU A 142 10.74 6.58 -6.81
CA LEU A 142 9.43 7.26 -6.81
C LEU A 142 8.70 7.11 -8.16
N GLN A 143 9.43 7.20 -9.29
CA GLN A 143 8.86 6.98 -10.62
C GLN A 143 8.32 5.56 -10.79
N ILE A 144 9.04 4.55 -10.29
CA ILE A 144 8.59 3.16 -10.33
C ILE A 144 7.34 2.98 -9.48
N LEU A 145 7.37 3.44 -8.21
CA LEU A 145 6.24 3.34 -7.30
C LEU A 145 4.98 3.95 -7.90
N SER A 146 5.07 5.19 -8.39
CA SER A 146 3.92 5.91 -8.96
C SER A 146 3.37 5.23 -10.21
N ARG A 147 4.24 4.73 -11.11
CA ARG A 147 3.80 4.03 -12.31
C ARG A 147 3.12 2.70 -12.00
N LYS A 148 3.69 1.91 -11.08
CA LYS A 148 3.16 0.59 -10.71
C LYS A 148 1.89 0.67 -9.86
N ALA A 149 1.68 1.76 -9.12
CA ALA A 149 0.40 2.03 -8.44
C ALA A 149 -0.69 2.53 -9.40
N GLY A 150 -0.34 3.17 -10.50
CA GLY A 150 -1.23 3.89 -11.41
C GLY A 150 -1.91 3.04 -12.48
N ILE A 151 -2.33 3.73 -13.56
CA ILE A 151 -3.10 3.14 -14.68
C ILE A 151 -2.32 2.10 -15.49
N TYR A 152 -1.00 2.13 -15.43
CA TYR A 152 -0.11 1.13 -16.05
C TYR A 152 0.33 0.03 -15.06
N GLY A 153 -0.36 -0.09 -13.93
CA GLY A 153 -0.14 -1.05 -12.87
C GLY A 153 -1.44 -1.41 -12.17
N MET A 154 -1.45 -1.31 -10.85
CA MET A 154 -2.54 -1.81 -10.00
C MET A 154 -3.92 -1.26 -10.39
N ILE A 155 -4.06 0.05 -10.62
CA ILE A 155 -5.34 0.65 -11.01
C ILE A 155 -5.79 0.10 -12.38
N GLY A 156 -4.88 -0.07 -13.34
CA GLY A 156 -5.20 -0.67 -14.63
C GLY A 156 -5.73 -2.09 -14.52
N GLY A 157 -5.12 -2.91 -13.67
CA GLY A 157 -5.59 -4.26 -13.37
C GLY A 157 -6.97 -4.27 -12.71
N GLN A 158 -7.19 -3.35 -11.75
CA GLN A 158 -8.48 -3.19 -11.08
C GLN A 158 -9.62 -2.80 -12.04
N VAL A 159 -9.36 -1.90 -12.99
CA VAL A 159 -10.37 -1.52 -14.01
C VAL A 159 -10.84 -2.75 -14.78
N VAL A 160 -9.91 -3.60 -15.24
CA VAL A 160 -10.26 -4.80 -16.02
C VAL A 160 -10.98 -5.83 -15.14
N ASP A 161 -10.61 -5.94 -13.86
CA ASP A 161 -11.27 -6.82 -12.89
C ASP A 161 -12.75 -6.41 -12.69
N VAL A 162 -12.99 -5.14 -12.40
CA VAL A 162 -14.36 -4.58 -12.27
C VAL A 162 -15.19 -4.78 -13.54
N GLN A 163 -14.62 -4.51 -14.72
CA GLN A 163 -15.30 -4.74 -16.00
C GLN A 163 -15.59 -6.21 -16.29
N SER A 164 -14.89 -7.11 -15.63
CA SER A 164 -15.02 -8.56 -15.80
C SER A 164 -16.02 -9.18 -14.82
N SER A 165 -16.48 -8.43 -13.84
CA SER A 165 -17.36 -8.91 -12.78
C SER A 165 -18.67 -9.46 -13.37
N GLY A 166 -19.02 -10.70 -13.02
CA GLY A 166 -20.22 -11.37 -13.51
C GLY A 166 -20.13 -11.94 -14.94
N HIS A 167 -18.96 -11.87 -15.59
CA HIS A 167 -18.73 -12.40 -16.93
C HIS A 167 -17.66 -13.49 -16.93
N ALA A 168 -17.78 -14.46 -17.83
CA ALA A 168 -16.69 -15.39 -18.12
C ALA A 168 -15.56 -14.64 -18.83
N ILE A 169 -14.33 -14.84 -18.39
CA ILE A 169 -13.13 -14.22 -18.96
C ILE A 169 -12.21 -15.29 -19.55
N ASP A 170 -11.47 -14.92 -20.59
CA ASP A 170 -10.41 -15.74 -21.15
C ASP A 170 -9.13 -15.69 -20.30
N GLN A 171 -8.17 -16.55 -20.65
CA GLN A 171 -6.90 -16.64 -19.92
C GLN A 171 -6.08 -15.35 -20.01
N ASP A 172 -6.03 -14.72 -21.17
CA ASP A 172 -5.23 -13.50 -21.38
C ASP A 172 -5.72 -12.35 -20.49
N ARG A 173 -7.05 -12.22 -20.35
CA ARG A 173 -7.68 -11.23 -19.48
C ARG A 173 -7.44 -11.53 -18.00
N LEU A 174 -7.48 -12.79 -17.61
CA LEU A 174 -7.18 -13.23 -16.25
C LEU A 174 -5.72 -12.96 -15.90
N ASP A 175 -4.79 -13.29 -16.81
CA ASP A 175 -3.36 -13.05 -16.62
C ASP A 175 -3.07 -11.55 -16.49
N PHE A 176 -3.70 -10.71 -17.33
CA PHE A 176 -3.59 -9.26 -17.23
C PHE A 176 -4.04 -8.73 -15.83
N ILE A 177 -5.17 -9.24 -15.31
CA ILE A 177 -5.65 -8.85 -13.97
C ILE A 177 -4.62 -9.25 -12.91
N TYR A 178 -4.13 -10.48 -12.90
CA TYR A 178 -3.16 -10.96 -11.92
C TYR A 178 -1.82 -10.21 -12.01
N GLU A 179 -1.32 -9.99 -13.22
CA GLU A 179 -0.08 -9.27 -13.45
C GLU A 179 -0.15 -7.84 -12.91
N LEU A 180 -1.24 -7.11 -13.18
CA LEU A 180 -1.33 -5.71 -12.83
C LEU A 180 -1.99 -5.48 -11.45
N LYS A 181 -3.16 -6.05 -11.18
CA LYS A 181 -3.86 -5.82 -9.90
C LYS A 181 -3.03 -6.28 -8.71
N THR A 182 -2.38 -7.43 -8.82
CA THR A 182 -1.61 -8.04 -7.72
C THR A 182 -0.11 -7.94 -7.93
N GLY A 183 0.38 -8.28 -9.13
CA GLY A 183 1.80 -8.38 -9.46
C GLY A 183 2.52 -7.05 -9.46
N ALA A 184 1.89 -5.98 -9.98
CA ALA A 184 2.55 -4.68 -10.13
C ALA A 184 3.15 -4.12 -8.84
N LEU A 185 2.43 -4.20 -7.72
CA LEU A 185 2.95 -3.73 -6.42
C LEU A 185 3.98 -4.68 -5.80
N LEU A 186 3.93 -5.98 -6.11
CA LEU A 186 4.96 -6.93 -5.68
C LEU A 186 6.27 -6.68 -6.44
N GLU A 187 6.19 -6.44 -7.76
CA GLU A 187 7.34 -6.01 -8.54
C GLU A 187 7.90 -4.68 -8.04
N ALA A 188 7.05 -3.68 -7.82
CA ALA A 188 7.47 -2.38 -7.29
C ALA A 188 8.23 -2.54 -5.98
N ALA A 189 7.78 -3.41 -5.07
CA ALA A 189 8.46 -3.67 -3.80
C ALA A 189 9.90 -4.20 -3.96
N MET A 190 10.21 -4.83 -5.10
CA MET A 190 11.55 -5.34 -5.39
C MET A 190 12.37 -4.43 -6.32
N MET A 191 11.77 -3.39 -6.90
CA MET A 191 12.41 -2.47 -7.86
C MET A 191 12.72 -1.10 -7.25
N VAL A 192 12.01 -0.70 -6.18
CA VAL A 192 12.16 0.54 -5.42
C VAL A 192 13.22 0.37 -4.35
#